data_833bbea100d662075e655fe8b9759b59
#
_entry.id   833bbea100d662075e655fe8b9759b59
#
_cell.length_a   1.000
_cell.length_b   1.000
_cell.length_c   1.000
_cell.angle_alpha   90.00
_cell.angle_beta   90.00
_cell.angle_gamma   90.00
#
_symmetry.space_group_name_H-M   'P 1'
#
loop_
_entity.id
_entity.type
_entity.pdbx_description
1 polymer ?
#
loop_
_entity_poly.entity_id
_entity_poly.type
_entity_poly.pdbx_seq_one_letter_code
_entity_poly.pdbx_strand_id
1 'polypeptide(L)'
;ASDVYKMPVMVDPKGELIPQVRPAALVDAILAKKNLGTTRDMAPLTIALGPGFTAGVDVDLVVETKRGHRLGRIIREGAAIPNTGVPGVIGGYGAERVIHAEKAGVFRNVCAIGDLVSAGETIAEIETPDGIRTPVTTRIAGILRGLLRDGYPVTPGFKVADVDPRREELENCFLISDKARCIAGSVLELIAANLWK
;
A
#
# COMPACT_ATOMS: atom_id res chain seq x y z
N ALA A 1 -9.12 -10.40 -7.90
CA ALA A 1 -9.34 -11.68 -7.22
C ALA A 1 -9.71 -12.69 -8.28
N SER A 2 -9.07 -13.86 -8.31
CA SER A 2 -9.49 -14.90 -9.22
C SER A 2 -10.82 -15.48 -8.74
N ASP A 3 -11.75 -15.76 -9.63
CA ASP A 3 -13.04 -16.40 -9.31
C ASP A 3 -12.88 -17.80 -8.69
N VAL A 4 -11.67 -18.33 -8.68
CA VAL A 4 -11.32 -19.66 -8.13
C VAL A 4 -11.31 -19.65 -6.59
N TYR A 5 -10.97 -18.52 -5.95
CA TYR A 5 -10.90 -18.42 -4.50
C TYR A 5 -11.85 -17.31 -4.03
N LYS A 6 -13.00 -17.69 -3.51
CA LYS A 6 -13.91 -16.76 -2.85
C LYS A 6 -13.30 -16.36 -1.51
N MET A 7 -12.63 -15.21 -1.48
CA MET A 7 -12.16 -14.61 -0.23
C MET A 7 -13.23 -13.64 0.29
N PRO A 8 -13.73 -13.81 1.51
CA PRO A 8 -14.59 -12.82 2.12
C PRO A 8 -13.80 -11.53 2.35
N VAL A 9 -14.39 -10.39 1.97
CA VAL A 9 -13.85 -9.05 2.24
C VAL A 9 -14.82 -8.33 3.16
N MET A 10 -14.33 -7.88 4.30
CA MET A 10 -15.13 -7.21 5.33
C MET A 10 -14.52 -5.84 5.63
N VAL A 11 -15.38 -4.85 5.91
CA VAL A 11 -14.96 -3.52 6.37
C VAL A 11 -14.85 -3.57 7.90
N ASP A 12 -13.61 -3.56 8.41
CA ASP A 12 -13.31 -3.63 9.84
C ASP A 12 -12.09 -2.76 10.18
N PRO A 13 -12.28 -1.43 10.24
CA PRO A 13 -11.16 -0.49 10.43
C PRO A 13 -10.50 -0.57 11.80
N LYS A 14 -11.13 -1.25 12.77
CA LYS A 14 -10.62 -1.39 14.14
C LYS A 14 -10.18 -2.81 14.50
N GLY A 15 -10.37 -3.80 13.61
CA GLY A 15 -10.08 -5.19 13.90
C GLY A 15 -11.04 -5.86 14.89
N GLU A 16 -12.27 -5.37 15.01
CA GLU A 16 -13.28 -5.88 15.96
C GLU A 16 -13.77 -7.29 15.59
N LEU A 17 -13.55 -7.73 14.37
CA LEU A 17 -13.88 -9.07 13.90
C LEU A 17 -12.83 -10.12 14.25
N ILE A 18 -11.59 -9.73 14.52
CA ILE A 18 -10.49 -10.66 14.80
C ILE A 18 -10.84 -11.62 15.97
N PRO A 19 -11.31 -11.16 17.14
CA PRO A 19 -11.66 -12.05 18.24
C PRO A 19 -12.89 -12.93 17.96
N GLN A 20 -13.73 -12.55 17.00
CA GLN A 20 -14.90 -13.33 16.58
C GLN A 20 -14.50 -14.44 15.61
N VAL A 21 -13.64 -14.11 14.62
CA VAL A 21 -13.15 -15.04 13.60
C VAL A 21 -12.14 -16.03 14.19
N ARG A 22 -11.33 -15.61 15.17
CA ARG A 22 -10.25 -16.39 15.80
C ARG A 22 -9.33 -17.04 14.75
N PRO A 23 -8.66 -16.23 13.91
CA PRO A 23 -7.83 -16.76 12.85
C PRO A 23 -6.65 -17.57 13.41
N ALA A 24 -6.24 -18.63 12.72
CA ALA A 24 -5.03 -19.37 13.04
C ALA A 24 -3.74 -18.54 12.79
N ALA A 25 -3.81 -17.64 11.84
CA ALA A 25 -2.77 -16.63 11.60
C ALA A 25 -3.38 -15.27 11.25
N LEU A 26 -2.80 -14.20 11.77
CA LEU A 26 -3.12 -12.82 11.44
C LEU A 26 -1.96 -12.20 10.67
N VAL A 27 -2.25 -11.59 9.52
CA VAL A 27 -1.25 -10.88 8.72
C VAL A 27 -1.62 -9.39 8.65
N ASP A 28 -0.83 -8.54 9.30
CA ASP A 28 -0.95 -7.10 9.14
C ASP A 28 -0.24 -6.66 7.84
N ALA A 29 -1.05 -6.39 6.82
CA ALA A 29 -0.64 -5.92 5.51
C ALA A 29 -1.09 -4.48 5.21
N ILE A 30 -1.44 -3.69 6.24
CA ILE A 30 -1.92 -2.31 6.11
C ILE A 30 -0.84 -1.40 5.51
N LEU A 31 0.44 -1.68 5.78
CA LEU A 31 1.60 -0.91 5.30
C LEU A 31 1.61 0.56 5.75
N ALA A 32 1.05 0.86 6.91
CA ALA A 32 0.96 2.22 7.46
C ALA A 32 2.31 2.81 7.90
N LYS A 33 3.40 2.03 7.89
CA LYS A 33 4.75 2.38 8.35
C LYS A 33 4.84 2.64 9.86
N LYS A 34 3.81 2.31 10.57
CA LYS A 34 3.67 2.31 12.04
C LYS A 34 2.65 1.27 12.43
N ASN A 35 2.79 0.72 13.63
CA ASN A 35 1.77 -0.15 14.21
C ASN A 35 0.51 0.67 14.53
N LEU A 36 -0.64 0.23 14.06
CA LEU A 36 -1.95 0.84 14.30
C LEU A 36 -2.76 0.13 15.40
N GLY A 37 -2.16 -0.81 16.11
CA GLY A 37 -2.78 -1.53 17.21
C GLY A 37 -2.73 -3.05 17.09
N THR A 38 -1.99 -3.61 16.14
CA THR A 38 -1.78 -5.06 16.04
C THR A 38 -0.85 -5.55 17.14
N THR A 39 -1.27 -6.60 17.85
CA THR A 39 -0.53 -7.20 18.96
C THR A 39 -0.40 -8.72 18.79
N ARG A 40 0.58 -9.33 19.48
CA ARG A 40 0.88 -10.76 19.36
C ARG A 40 -0.24 -11.69 19.82
N ASP A 41 -1.09 -11.22 20.72
CA ASP A 41 -2.19 -12.00 21.29
C ASP A 41 -3.45 -12.06 20.42
N MET A 42 -3.45 -11.33 19.30
CA MET A 42 -4.57 -11.32 18.36
C MET A 42 -4.76 -12.63 17.58
N ALA A 43 -3.71 -13.46 17.47
CA ALA A 43 -3.78 -14.79 16.84
C ALA A 43 -2.64 -15.69 17.35
N PRO A 44 -2.73 -17.03 17.19
CA PRO A 44 -1.65 -17.95 17.49
C PRO A 44 -0.36 -17.71 16.69
N LEU A 45 -0.47 -17.09 15.51
CA LEU A 45 0.64 -16.61 14.70
C LEU A 45 0.32 -15.21 14.18
N THR A 46 1.17 -14.25 14.49
CA THR A 46 1.05 -12.87 14.01
C THR A 46 2.23 -12.49 13.12
N ILE A 47 1.93 -11.99 11.91
CA ILE A 47 2.92 -11.59 10.90
C ILE A 47 2.63 -10.15 10.50
N ALA A 48 3.63 -9.27 10.51
CA ALA A 48 3.49 -7.91 10.02
C ALA A 48 4.41 -7.62 8.82
N LEU A 49 3.96 -6.75 7.91
CA LEU A 49 4.69 -6.41 6.69
C LEU A 49 5.34 -5.03 6.81
N GLY A 50 6.69 -5.01 6.79
CA GLY A 50 7.49 -3.79 6.72
C GLY A 50 7.70 -3.08 8.05
N PRO A 51 8.12 -1.80 7.98
CA PRO A 51 8.50 -1.03 9.17
C PRO A 51 7.28 -0.65 10.02
N GLY A 52 7.54 -0.42 11.30
CA GLY A 52 6.55 -0.04 12.29
C GLY A 52 6.25 -1.14 13.31
N PHE A 53 6.85 -2.32 13.11
CA PHE A 53 6.71 -3.48 14.00
C PHE A 53 8.08 -4.02 14.42
N THR A 54 8.12 -4.58 15.62
CA THR A 54 9.26 -5.31 16.15
C THR A 54 8.90 -6.76 16.36
N ALA A 55 9.55 -7.68 15.63
CA ALA A 55 9.35 -9.12 15.77
C ALA A 55 9.75 -9.56 17.19
N GLY A 56 8.93 -10.43 17.79
CA GLY A 56 9.08 -10.90 19.17
C GLY A 56 8.51 -9.93 20.21
N VAL A 57 8.11 -8.72 19.84
CA VAL A 57 7.50 -7.72 20.74
C VAL A 57 6.07 -7.40 20.31
N ASP A 58 5.89 -6.75 19.16
CA ASP A 58 4.57 -6.35 18.66
C ASP A 58 3.83 -7.51 17.98
N VAL A 59 4.57 -8.31 17.22
CA VAL A 59 4.12 -9.47 16.45
C VAL A 59 5.14 -10.59 16.57
N ASP A 60 4.79 -11.81 16.18
CA ASP A 60 5.75 -12.91 16.20
C ASP A 60 6.82 -12.75 15.14
N LEU A 61 6.44 -12.34 13.93
CA LEU A 61 7.33 -12.28 12.77
C LEU A 61 7.07 -11.01 11.94
N VAL A 62 8.14 -10.48 11.35
CA VAL A 62 8.07 -9.35 10.43
C VAL A 62 8.66 -9.76 9.07
N VAL A 63 8.07 -9.30 7.98
CA VAL A 63 8.58 -9.49 6.61
C VAL A 63 9.08 -8.15 6.08
N GLU A 64 10.34 -8.10 5.62
CA GLU A 64 10.94 -6.90 5.05
C GLU A 64 10.27 -6.50 3.73
N THR A 65 9.91 -5.23 3.62
CA THR A 65 9.22 -4.68 2.43
C THR A 65 10.03 -3.67 1.64
N LYS A 66 11.24 -3.30 2.08
CA LYS A 66 12.11 -2.40 1.35
C LYS A 66 12.67 -3.10 0.11
N ARG A 67 12.53 -2.49 -1.08
CA ARG A 67 13.14 -3.01 -2.31
C ARG A 67 14.65 -3.14 -2.16
N GLY A 68 15.19 -4.17 -2.79
CA GLY A 68 16.60 -4.52 -2.78
C GLY A 68 16.81 -5.96 -2.30
N HIS A 69 18.05 -6.28 -1.97
CA HIS A 69 18.49 -7.65 -1.65
C HIS A 69 17.78 -8.29 -0.44
N ARG A 70 17.22 -7.45 0.45
CA ARG A 70 16.53 -7.92 1.67
C ARG A 70 15.01 -8.00 1.52
N LEU A 71 14.45 -7.68 0.35
CA LEU A 71 13.01 -7.76 0.12
C LEU A 71 12.51 -9.18 0.41
N GLY A 72 11.41 -9.29 1.16
CA GLY A 72 10.81 -10.57 1.56
C GLY A 72 11.56 -11.28 2.70
N ARG A 73 12.67 -10.74 3.22
CA ARG A 73 13.40 -11.40 4.30
C ARG A 73 12.52 -11.52 5.54
N ILE A 74 12.48 -12.72 6.10
CA ILE A 74 11.81 -13.02 7.38
C ILE A 74 12.68 -12.54 8.53
N ILE A 75 12.10 -11.75 9.41
CA ILE A 75 12.72 -11.18 10.61
C ILE A 75 12.04 -11.84 11.81
N ARG A 76 12.83 -12.55 12.61
CA ARG A 76 12.36 -13.26 13.81
C ARG A 76 12.62 -12.46 15.09
N GLU A 77 13.53 -11.51 15.03
CA GLU A 77 13.90 -10.62 16.13
C GLU A 77 14.28 -9.24 15.56
N GLY A 78 13.78 -8.17 16.18
CA GLY A 78 14.01 -6.79 15.76
C GLY A 78 13.01 -6.30 14.71
N ALA A 79 13.37 -5.23 14.00
CA ALA A 79 12.48 -4.51 13.10
C ALA A 79 12.95 -4.53 11.63
N ALA A 80 12.02 -4.32 10.70
CA ALA A 80 12.34 -4.05 9.31
C ALA A 80 13.05 -2.70 9.15
N ILE A 81 13.71 -2.52 8.00
CA ILE A 81 14.42 -1.28 7.69
C ILE A 81 13.43 -0.10 7.74
N PRO A 82 13.74 0.97 8.49
CA PRO A 82 12.87 2.13 8.62
C PRO A 82 12.49 2.74 7.27
N ASN A 83 11.27 3.28 7.19
CA ASN A 83 10.82 4.02 6.02
C ASN A 83 11.56 5.36 5.94
N THR A 84 12.15 5.65 4.79
CA THR A 84 12.87 6.91 4.57
C THR A 84 11.96 8.04 4.11
N GLY A 85 10.71 7.73 3.70
CA GLY A 85 9.81 8.70 3.07
C GLY A 85 10.24 9.11 1.65
N VAL A 86 11.41 8.65 1.18
CA VAL A 86 11.94 9.00 -0.15
C VAL A 86 11.46 7.99 -1.18
N PRO A 87 10.68 8.40 -2.20
CA PRO A 87 10.28 7.52 -3.29
C PRO A 87 11.49 6.99 -4.07
N GLY A 88 11.41 5.72 -4.50
CA GLY A 88 12.42 5.15 -5.38
C GLY A 88 12.44 5.85 -6.75
N VAL A 89 13.64 6.00 -7.32
CA VAL A 89 13.82 6.55 -8.66
C VAL A 89 13.40 5.50 -9.70
N ILE A 90 12.52 5.90 -10.64
CA ILE A 90 12.05 5.09 -11.76
C ILE A 90 12.11 5.97 -13.01
N GLY A 91 12.80 5.51 -14.06
CA GLY A 91 12.94 6.28 -15.31
C GLY A 91 13.54 7.69 -15.10
N GLY A 92 14.42 7.86 -14.11
CA GLY A 92 15.04 9.14 -13.77
C GLY A 92 14.22 10.05 -12.85
N TYR A 93 12.99 9.69 -12.51
CA TYR A 93 12.10 10.48 -11.64
C TYR A 93 11.93 9.84 -10.25
N GLY A 94 11.94 10.65 -9.22
CA GLY A 94 11.75 10.25 -7.82
C GLY A 94 10.48 10.83 -7.23
N ALA A 95 10.60 11.96 -6.52
CA ALA A 95 9.47 12.63 -5.87
C ALA A 95 8.44 13.19 -6.85
N GLU A 96 8.85 13.55 -8.06
CA GLU A 96 8.01 14.12 -9.11
C GLU A 96 6.90 13.17 -9.57
N ARG A 97 7.12 11.86 -9.39
CA ARG A 97 6.15 10.82 -9.72
C ARG A 97 4.97 10.78 -8.74
N VAL A 98 5.19 11.25 -7.51
CA VAL A 98 4.21 11.15 -6.42
C VAL A 98 3.46 12.45 -6.29
N ILE A 99 2.14 12.39 -6.39
CA ILE A 99 1.25 13.54 -6.32
C ILE A 99 0.55 13.53 -4.97
N HIS A 100 0.58 14.70 -4.31
CA HIS A 100 -0.03 14.90 -3.01
C HIS A 100 -1.13 15.96 -3.11
N ALA A 101 -2.17 15.82 -2.28
CA ALA A 101 -3.20 16.83 -2.14
C ALA A 101 -2.60 18.12 -1.57
N GLU A 102 -2.91 19.27 -2.16
CA GLU A 102 -2.48 20.58 -1.67
C GLU A 102 -3.50 21.18 -0.68
N LYS A 103 -4.76 20.75 -0.78
CA LYS A 103 -5.87 21.23 0.05
C LYS A 103 -6.64 20.08 0.69
N ALA A 104 -7.41 20.41 1.72
CA ALA A 104 -8.41 19.51 2.27
C ALA A 104 -9.68 19.55 1.42
N GLY A 105 -10.38 18.41 1.29
CA GLY A 105 -11.64 18.32 0.56
C GLY A 105 -11.96 16.88 0.15
N VAL A 106 -12.84 16.74 -0.82
CA VAL A 106 -13.22 15.45 -1.41
C VAL A 106 -12.52 15.29 -2.75
N PHE A 107 -11.80 14.18 -2.92
CA PHE A 107 -11.07 13.85 -4.15
C PHE A 107 -12.03 13.39 -5.24
N ARG A 108 -11.97 14.00 -6.43
CA ARG A 108 -12.82 13.70 -7.57
C ARG A 108 -11.96 13.30 -8.76
N ASN A 109 -12.13 12.09 -9.26
CA ASN A 109 -11.33 11.58 -10.37
C ASN A 109 -11.77 12.21 -11.71
N VAL A 110 -10.79 12.62 -12.50
CA VAL A 110 -10.95 13.02 -13.91
C VAL A 110 -10.42 11.92 -14.83
N CYS A 111 -9.29 11.32 -14.45
CA CYS A 111 -8.66 10.21 -15.15
C CYS A 111 -8.84 8.89 -14.38
N ALA A 112 -8.44 7.78 -14.99
CA ALA A 112 -8.44 6.43 -14.42
C ALA A 112 -7.03 5.85 -14.35
N ILE A 113 -6.84 4.82 -13.51
CA ILE A 113 -5.59 4.03 -13.49
C ILE A 113 -5.42 3.36 -14.86
N GLY A 114 -4.23 3.52 -15.44
CA GLY A 114 -3.89 3.05 -16.78
C GLY A 114 -3.92 4.14 -17.86
N ASP A 115 -4.50 5.30 -17.58
CA ASP A 115 -4.48 6.40 -18.56
C ASP A 115 -3.07 6.93 -18.77
N LEU A 116 -2.77 7.27 -20.04
CA LEU A 116 -1.56 7.98 -20.42
C LEU A 116 -1.80 9.47 -20.23
N VAL A 117 -0.99 10.09 -19.38
CA VAL A 117 -1.11 11.50 -19.02
C VAL A 117 0.11 12.31 -19.44
N SER A 118 -0.11 13.58 -19.74
CA SER A 118 0.93 14.56 -20.06
C SER A 118 1.35 15.35 -18.82
N ALA A 119 2.57 15.90 -18.81
CA ALA A 119 2.97 16.82 -17.75
C ALA A 119 2.03 18.04 -17.69
N GLY A 120 1.55 18.41 -16.52
CA GLY A 120 0.59 19.49 -16.32
C GLY A 120 -0.87 19.10 -16.52
N GLU A 121 -1.17 17.87 -16.93
CA GLU A 121 -2.55 17.41 -17.13
C GLU A 121 -3.29 17.24 -15.81
N THR A 122 -4.56 17.64 -15.78
CA THR A 122 -5.45 17.47 -14.62
C THR A 122 -5.95 16.04 -14.56
N ILE A 123 -5.58 15.30 -13.53
CA ILE A 123 -5.96 13.90 -13.30
C ILE A 123 -7.12 13.75 -12.33
N ALA A 124 -7.34 14.74 -11.51
CA ALA A 124 -8.41 14.78 -10.51
C ALA A 124 -8.65 16.22 -10.06
N GLU A 125 -9.67 16.43 -9.25
CA GLU A 125 -9.97 17.69 -8.59
C GLU A 125 -10.16 17.46 -7.09
N ILE A 126 -9.91 18.48 -6.27
CA ILE A 126 -10.29 18.48 -4.84
C ILE A 126 -11.44 19.46 -4.69
N GLU A 127 -12.60 18.94 -4.29
CA GLU A 127 -13.82 19.69 -4.04
C GLU A 127 -13.90 20.05 -2.56
N THR A 128 -13.85 21.34 -2.26
CA THR A 128 -13.97 21.86 -0.89
C THR A 128 -15.44 21.99 -0.46
N PRO A 129 -15.76 22.10 0.84
CA PRO A 129 -17.16 22.15 1.31
C PRO A 129 -17.97 23.33 0.76
N ASP A 130 -17.32 24.40 0.32
CA ASP A 130 -17.93 25.55 -0.38
C ASP A 130 -18.13 25.34 -1.87
N GLY A 131 -17.86 24.12 -2.38
CA GLY A 131 -18.07 23.73 -3.78
C GLY A 131 -16.96 24.16 -4.74
N ILE A 132 -15.86 24.76 -4.24
CA ILE A 132 -14.73 25.12 -5.08
C ILE A 132 -13.94 23.87 -5.47
N ARG A 133 -13.67 23.70 -6.77
CA ARG A 133 -12.84 22.63 -7.30
C ARG A 133 -11.46 23.14 -7.65
N THR A 134 -10.44 22.48 -7.09
CA THR A 134 -9.03 22.78 -7.34
C THR A 134 -8.43 21.62 -8.11
N PRO A 135 -7.82 21.84 -9.31
CA PRO A 135 -7.22 20.77 -10.09
C PRO A 135 -6.01 20.16 -9.39
N VAL A 136 -5.87 18.84 -9.55
CA VAL A 136 -4.71 18.05 -9.17
C VAL A 136 -4.01 17.64 -10.46
N THR A 137 -2.82 18.17 -10.69
CA THR A 137 -2.09 17.98 -11.94
C THR A 137 -0.88 17.08 -11.77
N THR A 138 -0.47 16.41 -12.86
CA THR A 138 0.78 15.66 -12.92
C THR A 138 1.96 16.59 -13.12
N ARG A 139 3.14 16.19 -12.61
CA ARG A 139 4.41 16.91 -12.88
C ARG A 139 5.18 16.32 -14.04
N ILE A 140 4.92 15.08 -14.41
CA ILE A 140 5.61 14.34 -15.46
C ILE A 140 4.59 13.65 -16.37
N ALA A 141 4.98 13.38 -17.61
CA ALA A 141 4.22 12.51 -18.49
C ALA A 141 4.46 11.05 -18.17
N GLY A 142 3.46 10.19 -18.37
CA GLY A 142 3.57 8.75 -18.12
C GLY A 142 2.23 8.06 -18.02
N ILE A 143 2.22 6.92 -17.31
CA ILE A 143 1.03 6.15 -17.00
C ILE A 143 0.54 6.56 -15.60
N LEU A 144 -0.73 6.86 -15.46
CA LEU A 144 -1.36 7.02 -14.14
C LEU A 144 -1.47 5.65 -13.46
N ARG A 145 -0.45 5.28 -12.71
CA ARG A 145 -0.29 3.95 -12.13
C ARG A 145 -1.06 3.77 -10.83
N GLY A 146 -1.24 4.84 -10.09
CA GLY A 146 -1.97 4.85 -8.83
C GLY A 146 -2.84 6.10 -8.75
N LEU A 147 -4.08 5.93 -8.34
CA LEU A 147 -5.04 7.00 -8.16
C LEU A 147 -5.91 6.67 -6.96
N LEU A 148 -6.13 7.66 -6.11
CA LEU A 148 -7.03 7.52 -4.98
C LEU A 148 -8.46 7.31 -5.47
N ARG A 149 -9.24 6.57 -4.68
CA ARG A 149 -10.67 6.33 -4.98
C ARG A 149 -11.45 7.64 -5.04
N ASP A 150 -12.34 7.74 -6.01
CA ASP A 150 -13.29 8.85 -6.10
C ASP A 150 -14.13 9.00 -4.81
N GLY A 151 -14.41 10.23 -4.43
CA GLY A 151 -15.16 10.56 -3.24
C GLY A 151 -14.39 10.41 -1.91
N TYR A 152 -13.06 10.16 -1.95
CA TYR A 152 -12.28 10.00 -0.72
C TYR A 152 -11.94 11.37 -0.09
N PRO A 153 -12.13 11.54 1.24
CA PRO A 153 -11.72 12.75 1.93
C PRO A 153 -10.19 12.84 2.03
N VAL A 154 -9.62 13.97 1.65
CA VAL A 154 -8.18 14.20 1.68
C VAL A 154 -7.82 15.42 2.52
N THR A 155 -6.58 15.41 3.02
CA THR A 155 -5.95 16.54 3.73
C THR A 155 -4.67 16.96 3.01
N PRO A 156 -4.15 18.18 3.22
CA PRO A 156 -2.88 18.59 2.64
C PRO A 156 -1.76 17.60 2.94
N GLY A 157 -0.93 17.28 1.94
CA GLY A 157 0.15 16.31 2.04
C GLY A 157 -0.26 14.84 1.89
N PHE A 158 -1.56 14.54 1.79
CA PHE A 158 -2.02 13.17 1.55
C PHE A 158 -1.64 12.72 0.13
N LYS A 159 -0.98 11.57 -0.01
CA LYS A 159 -0.64 11.01 -1.32
C LYS A 159 -1.90 10.58 -2.06
N VAL A 160 -2.15 11.14 -3.25
CA VAL A 160 -3.38 10.90 -4.04
C VAL A 160 -3.14 10.18 -5.35
N ALA A 161 -1.93 10.26 -5.92
CA ALA A 161 -1.62 9.58 -7.18
C ALA A 161 -0.13 9.25 -7.33
N ASP A 162 0.17 8.41 -8.30
CA ASP A 162 1.52 8.01 -8.70
C ASP A 162 1.57 7.83 -10.22
N VAL A 163 2.55 8.47 -10.89
CA VAL A 163 2.77 8.36 -12.33
C VAL A 163 4.03 7.56 -12.60
N ASP A 164 3.96 6.59 -13.50
CA ASP A 164 5.12 5.84 -14.00
C ASP A 164 5.53 6.40 -15.37
N PRO A 165 6.74 6.91 -15.53
CA PRO A 165 7.19 7.48 -16.81
C PRO A 165 7.38 6.42 -17.91
N ARG A 166 7.41 5.15 -17.58
CA ARG A 166 7.63 4.03 -18.50
C ARG A 166 6.32 3.59 -19.12
N ARG A 167 6.03 4.09 -20.33
CA ARG A 167 4.77 3.82 -21.04
C ARG A 167 4.59 2.35 -21.42
N GLU A 168 5.67 1.61 -21.60
CA GLU A 168 5.71 0.17 -21.87
C GLU A 168 5.21 -0.68 -20.71
N GLU A 169 5.13 -0.12 -19.51
CA GLU A 169 4.71 -0.81 -18.29
C GLU A 169 3.19 -0.74 -18.03
N LEU A 170 2.39 -0.33 -19.02
CA LEU A 170 0.93 -0.13 -18.86
C LEU A 170 0.22 -1.36 -18.30
N GLU A 171 0.49 -2.54 -18.85
CA GLU A 171 -0.14 -3.78 -18.40
C GLU A 171 0.16 -4.10 -16.93
N ASN A 172 1.31 -3.64 -16.43
CA ASN A 172 1.73 -3.84 -15.05
C ASN A 172 0.93 -3.03 -14.02
N CYS A 173 0.09 -2.09 -14.46
CA CYS A 173 -0.87 -1.42 -13.58
C CYS A 173 -1.91 -2.40 -13.01
N PHE A 174 -2.19 -3.49 -13.74
CA PHE A 174 -3.24 -4.47 -13.42
C PHE A 174 -2.68 -5.82 -12.95
N LEU A 175 -1.35 -5.93 -12.83
CA LEU A 175 -0.68 -7.15 -12.39
C LEU A 175 -0.10 -7.02 -10.98
N ILE A 176 -0.01 -8.16 -10.29
CA ILE A 176 0.68 -8.25 -9.00
C ILE A 176 2.19 -8.09 -9.24
N SER A 177 2.81 -7.09 -8.58
CA SER A 177 4.23 -6.79 -8.76
C SER A 177 5.15 -7.89 -8.23
N ASP A 178 6.41 -7.89 -8.71
CA ASP A 178 7.54 -8.67 -8.18
C ASP A 178 7.66 -8.55 -6.65
N LYS A 179 7.56 -7.33 -6.15
CA LYS A 179 7.59 -7.02 -4.71
C LYS A 179 6.46 -7.73 -3.97
N ALA A 180 5.24 -7.63 -4.46
CA ALA A 180 4.08 -8.23 -3.82
C ALA A 180 4.18 -9.77 -3.84
N ARG A 181 4.65 -10.37 -4.94
CA ARG A 181 4.89 -11.82 -5.06
C ARG A 181 5.97 -12.30 -4.08
N CYS A 182 7.08 -11.57 -3.97
CA CYS A 182 8.16 -11.91 -3.04
C CYS A 182 7.67 -11.89 -1.58
N ILE A 183 6.96 -10.83 -1.18
CA ILE A 183 6.40 -10.72 0.17
C ILE A 183 5.35 -11.81 0.44
N ALA A 184 4.46 -12.06 -0.52
CA ALA A 184 3.44 -13.10 -0.39
C ALA A 184 4.07 -14.50 -0.26
N GLY A 185 5.17 -14.78 -0.98
CA GLY A 185 5.94 -16.01 -0.85
C GLY A 185 6.47 -16.19 0.57
N SER A 186 7.03 -15.15 1.17
CA SER A 186 7.53 -15.18 2.55
C SER A 186 6.41 -15.39 3.57
N VAL A 187 5.25 -14.76 3.36
CA VAL A 187 4.07 -14.99 4.22
C VAL A 187 3.60 -16.44 4.10
N LEU A 188 3.53 -16.98 2.89
CA LEU A 188 3.15 -18.37 2.66
C LEU A 188 4.13 -19.34 3.34
N GLU A 189 5.44 -19.12 3.22
CA GLU A 189 6.48 -19.88 3.92
C GLU A 189 6.23 -19.89 5.43
N LEU A 190 5.96 -18.73 6.03
CA LEU A 190 5.72 -18.59 7.46
C LEU A 190 4.45 -19.34 7.90
N ILE A 191 3.37 -19.22 7.14
CA ILE A 191 2.11 -19.92 7.44
C ILE A 191 2.34 -21.42 7.34
N ALA A 192 2.96 -21.90 6.26
CA ALA A 192 3.24 -23.31 6.06
C ALA A 192 4.13 -23.89 7.17
N ALA A 193 5.21 -23.19 7.53
CA ALA A 193 6.15 -23.67 8.56
C ALA A 193 5.56 -23.71 9.98
N ASN A 194 4.52 -22.92 10.28
CA ASN A 194 3.97 -22.81 11.64
C ASN A 194 2.61 -23.51 11.81
N LEU A 195 1.82 -23.65 10.75
CA LEU A 195 0.46 -24.20 10.85
C LEU A 195 0.35 -25.62 10.26
N TRP A 196 1.25 -26.03 9.38
CA TRP A 196 1.27 -27.39 8.82
C TRP A 196 2.34 -28.23 9.52
N LYS A 197 1.96 -28.73 10.69
CA LYS A 197 2.73 -29.74 11.45
C LYS A 197 2.05 -31.07 11.37
#